data_0f3f5bcf76786701a3982101804c2228
#
_entry.id   0f3f5bcf76786701a3982101804c2228
#
_cell.length_a   1.000
_cell.length_b   1.000
_cell.length_c   1.000
_cell.angle_alpha   90.00
_cell.angle_beta   90.00
_cell.angle_gamma   90.00
#
_symmetry.space_group_name_H-M   'P 1'
#
loop_
_entity.id
_entity.type
_entity.pdbx_description
1 polymer ?
#
loop_
_entity_poly.entity_id
_entity_poly.type
_entity_poly.pdbx_seq_one_letter_code
_entity_poly.pdbx_strand_id
1 'polypeptide(L)'
;SFPTRRSSDLFVGQNIQDAKVQCGVWGLTVKTKKQDSGEEEGTILKQSIKEGEKVPSDSTITFTVSTGKEPEGDVEMKFYFPSNATGRFTITAYQNGVAIYESFTLSADYSKENLVTVRGKGTDETITMVLTNLSNNLTCELGRYSMNFEEGTFSVIDEDIDRAFQTVD
;
A
#
# COMPACT_ATOMS: atom_id res chain seq x y z
N SER A 1 -47.45 -6.81 -10.83
CA SER A 1 -46.23 -7.51 -10.64
C SER A 1 -45.04 -6.62 -10.92
N PHE A 2 -44.13 -6.62 -10.03
CA PHE A 2 -42.92 -5.93 -10.23
C PHE A 2 -42.14 -6.44 -11.39
N PRO A 3 -41.46 -5.58 -12.13
CA PRO A 3 -40.33 -6.07 -12.87
C PRO A 3 -39.46 -6.77 -11.84
N THR A 4 -39.40 -8.03 -11.92
CA THR A 4 -38.65 -8.85 -11.00
C THR A 4 -37.13 -8.67 -11.20
N ARG A 5 -36.74 -7.85 -12.17
CA ARG A 5 -35.37 -7.73 -12.53
C ARG A 5 -35.03 -6.32 -12.94
N ARG A 6 -33.91 -5.84 -12.44
CA ARG A 6 -33.21 -4.68 -12.90
C ARG A 6 -31.78 -5.03 -13.19
N SER A 7 -31.20 -4.36 -14.15
CA SER A 7 -29.75 -4.35 -14.27
C SER A 7 -29.20 -3.57 -13.09
N SER A 8 -28.28 -4.15 -12.34
CA SER A 8 -27.56 -3.41 -11.33
C SER A 8 -26.61 -2.40 -12.01
N ASP A 9 -26.56 -1.20 -11.48
CA ASP A 9 -25.60 -0.20 -11.94
C ASP A 9 -24.26 -0.41 -11.25
N LEU A 10 -23.23 0.22 -11.82
CA LEU A 10 -21.94 0.29 -11.18
C LEU A 10 -21.97 1.36 -10.10
N PHE A 11 -21.92 0.91 -8.86
CA PHE A 11 -21.86 1.80 -7.68
C PHE A 11 -20.45 2.04 -7.19
N VAL A 12 -19.49 1.24 -7.64
CA VAL A 12 -18.08 1.42 -7.26
C VAL A 12 -17.60 2.82 -7.64
N GLY A 13 -16.99 3.51 -6.66
CA GLY A 13 -16.57 4.89 -6.79
C GLY A 13 -17.60 5.91 -6.34
N GLN A 14 -18.85 5.50 -6.11
CA GLN A 14 -19.90 6.39 -5.59
C GLN A 14 -19.91 6.42 -4.07
N ASN A 15 -20.59 7.43 -3.51
CA ASN A 15 -20.82 7.51 -2.08
C ASN A 15 -21.91 6.52 -1.65
N ILE A 16 -21.69 5.85 -0.51
CA ILE A 16 -22.64 4.86 0.00
C ILE A 16 -24.04 5.43 0.27
N GLN A 17 -24.15 6.69 0.67
CA GLN A 17 -25.46 7.29 0.96
C GLN A 17 -26.28 7.44 -0.34
N ASP A 18 -25.64 7.86 -1.42
CA ASP A 18 -26.29 7.99 -2.72
C ASP A 18 -26.72 6.62 -3.26
N ALA A 19 -25.86 5.63 -3.11
CA ALA A 19 -26.19 4.25 -3.52
C ALA A 19 -27.33 3.65 -2.71
N LYS A 20 -27.41 3.93 -1.41
CA LYS A 20 -28.53 3.46 -0.57
C LYS A 20 -29.86 4.05 -1.03
N VAL A 21 -29.89 5.32 -1.39
CA VAL A 21 -31.11 5.95 -1.93
C VAL A 21 -31.56 5.26 -3.21
N GLN A 22 -30.61 5.07 -4.13
CA GLN A 22 -30.92 4.42 -5.41
C GLN A 22 -31.39 2.97 -5.24
N CYS A 23 -30.73 2.20 -4.39
CA CYS A 23 -31.12 0.83 -4.09
C CYS A 23 -32.49 0.76 -3.42
N GLY A 24 -32.82 1.74 -2.57
CA GLY A 24 -34.13 1.85 -1.94
C GLY A 24 -35.24 2.04 -2.96
N VAL A 25 -35.01 2.87 -3.99
CA VAL A 25 -35.94 3.06 -5.10
C VAL A 25 -36.20 1.76 -5.83
N TRP A 26 -35.20 0.91 -5.95
CA TRP A 26 -35.29 -0.39 -6.64
C TRP A 26 -35.78 -1.53 -5.76
N GLY A 27 -36.01 -1.29 -4.47
CA GLY A 27 -36.44 -2.33 -3.53
C GLY A 27 -35.33 -3.26 -3.11
N LEU A 28 -34.08 -2.92 -3.33
CA LEU A 28 -32.93 -3.72 -2.91
C LEU A 28 -32.62 -3.47 -1.44
N THR A 29 -32.24 -4.54 -0.75
CA THR A 29 -31.71 -4.45 0.62
C THR A 29 -30.20 -4.23 0.55
N VAL A 30 -29.72 -3.21 1.27
CA VAL A 30 -28.32 -2.85 1.29
C VAL A 30 -27.64 -3.34 2.57
N LYS A 31 -26.54 -4.07 2.42
CA LYS A 31 -25.62 -4.41 3.51
C LYS A 31 -24.27 -3.75 3.22
N THR A 32 -23.57 -3.40 4.26
CA THR A 32 -22.26 -2.76 4.13
C THR A 32 -21.19 -3.49 4.92
N LYS A 33 -19.99 -3.53 4.35
CA LYS A 33 -18.75 -3.95 5.01
C LYS A 33 -17.78 -2.81 4.94
N LYS A 34 -16.97 -2.63 5.97
CA LYS A 34 -15.93 -1.59 5.99
C LYS A 34 -14.59 -2.19 5.61
N GLN A 35 -13.80 -1.43 4.86
CA GLN A 35 -12.45 -1.78 4.49
C GLN A 35 -11.58 -0.52 4.54
N ASP A 36 -10.39 -0.64 5.13
CA ASP A 36 -9.43 0.45 5.14
C ASP A 36 -8.93 0.69 3.71
N SER A 37 -8.93 1.95 3.31
CA SER A 37 -8.57 2.39 1.96
C SER A 37 -8.21 3.86 1.97
N GLY A 38 -7.33 4.27 1.07
CA GLY A 38 -7.00 5.68 0.85
C GLY A 38 -8.09 6.48 0.16
N GLU A 39 -9.14 5.81 -0.33
CA GLU A 39 -10.32 6.49 -0.88
C GLU A 39 -11.08 7.21 0.22
N GLU A 40 -11.80 8.26 -0.14
CA GLU A 40 -12.60 9.03 0.81
C GLU A 40 -13.55 8.13 1.59
N GLU A 41 -13.73 8.42 2.89
CA GLU A 41 -14.67 7.68 3.73
C GLU A 41 -16.07 7.65 3.11
N GLY A 42 -16.66 6.48 3.05
CA GLY A 42 -17.99 6.29 2.45
C GLY A 42 -17.97 5.96 0.97
N THR A 43 -16.80 5.93 0.33
CA THR A 43 -16.69 5.53 -1.07
C THR A 43 -16.85 4.01 -1.20
N ILE A 44 -17.66 3.59 -2.15
CA ILE A 44 -17.87 2.16 -2.43
C ILE A 44 -16.68 1.62 -3.19
N LEU A 45 -16.05 0.59 -2.65
CA LEU A 45 -14.88 -0.08 -3.21
C LEU A 45 -15.24 -1.31 -4.02
N LYS A 46 -16.27 -2.04 -3.59
CA LYS A 46 -16.73 -3.28 -4.22
C LYS A 46 -18.22 -3.42 -4.04
N GLN A 47 -18.86 -4.13 -4.96
CA GLN A 47 -20.26 -4.52 -4.86
C GLN A 47 -20.41 -6.02 -5.11
N SER A 48 -21.38 -6.65 -4.42
CA SER A 48 -21.60 -8.10 -4.52
C SER A 48 -22.31 -8.53 -5.79
N ILE A 49 -23.03 -7.61 -6.44
CA ILE A 49 -23.75 -7.83 -7.69
C ILE A 49 -23.00 -7.10 -8.79
N LYS A 50 -22.67 -7.81 -9.86
CA LYS A 50 -21.91 -7.20 -10.98
C LYS A 50 -22.78 -6.20 -11.73
N GLU A 51 -22.13 -5.15 -12.24
CA GLU A 51 -22.77 -4.21 -13.14
C GLU A 51 -23.44 -4.93 -14.31
N GLY A 52 -24.67 -4.55 -14.60
CA GLY A 52 -25.46 -5.16 -15.68
C GLY A 52 -26.12 -6.49 -15.33
N GLU A 53 -25.81 -7.06 -14.18
CA GLU A 53 -26.47 -8.29 -13.73
C GLU A 53 -27.92 -8.00 -13.35
N LYS A 54 -28.83 -8.84 -13.83
CA LYS A 54 -30.24 -8.70 -13.53
C LYS A 54 -30.61 -9.51 -12.29
N VAL A 55 -31.26 -8.84 -11.34
CA VAL A 55 -31.59 -9.44 -10.04
C VAL A 55 -33.05 -9.18 -9.70
N PRO A 56 -33.69 -10.06 -8.90
CA PRO A 56 -35.00 -9.80 -8.35
C PRO A 56 -35.01 -8.49 -7.52
N SER A 57 -36.16 -7.82 -7.51
CA SER A 57 -36.32 -6.51 -6.85
C SER A 57 -36.15 -6.54 -5.33
N ASP A 58 -36.24 -7.71 -4.72
CA ASP A 58 -36.05 -7.88 -3.26
C ASP A 58 -34.68 -8.46 -2.90
N SER A 59 -33.73 -8.43 -3.83
CA SER A 59 -32.38 -8.94 -3.62
C SER A 59 -31.61 -8.09 -2.63
N THR A 60 -30.58 -8.69 -2.03
CA THR A 60 -29.64 -8.01 -1.16
C THR A 60 -28.35 -7.72 -1.93
N ILE A 61 -27.91 -6.49 -1.88
CA ILE A 61 -26.61 -6.07 -2.38
C ILE A 61 -25.71 -5.70 -1.21
N THR A 62 -24.47 -6.19 -1.22
CA THR A 62 -23.47 -5.86 -0.22
C THR A 62 -22.42 -4.94 -0.85
N PHE A 63 -22.20 -3.79 -0.23
CA PHE A 63 -21.14 -2.87 -0.61
C PHE A 63 -20.00 -2.96 0.37
N THR A 64 -18.78 -2.98 -0.16
CA THR A 64 -17.56 -2.75 0.63
C THR A 64 -17.25 -1.28 0.56
N VAL A 65 -17.15 -0.63 1.71
CA VAL A 65 -17.08 0.83 1.84
C VAL A 65 -15.77 1.24 2.49
N SER A 66 -15.12 2.27 1.94
CA SER A 66 -13.89 2.81 2.48
C SER A 66 -14.09 3.44 3.85
N THR A 67 -13.16 3.18 4.77
CA THR A 67 -13.08 3.85 6.07
C THR A 67 -12.41 5.22 5.98
N GLY A 68 -11.78 5.55 4.85
CA GLY A 68 -10.96 6.74 4.69
C GLY A 68 -9.57 6.62 5.31
N LYS A 69 -9.22 5.43 5.80
CA LYS A 69 -7.91 5.15 6.40
C LYS A 69 -7.12 4.21 5.51
N GLU A 70 -5.97 4.66 5.03
CA GLU A 70 -5.08 3.77 4.30
C GLU A 70 -4.61 2.63 5.21
N PRO A 71 -4.53 1.40 4.70
CA PRO A 71 -3.88 0.32 5.42
C PRO A 71 -2.46 0.69 5.77
N GLU A 72 -2.05 0.39 7.00
CA GLU A 72 -0.72 0.76 7.48
C GLU A 72 -0.09 -0.44 8.17
N GLY A 73 1.23 -0.52 8.12
CA GLY A 73 1.96 -1.60 8.74
C GLY A 73 3.46 -1.54 8.46
N ASP A 74 4.13 -2.63 8.80
CA ASP A 74 5.57 -2.75 8.68
C ASP A 74 5.95 -3.73 7.57
N VAL A 75 7.01 -3.37 6.81
CA VAL A 75 7.64 -4.25 5.84
C VAL A 75 9.09 -4.48 6.28
N GLU A 76 9.44 -5.73 6.53
CA GLU A 76 10.80 -6.09 6.91
C GLU A 76 11.63 -6.44 5.68
N MET A 77 12.84 -5.89 5.62
CA MET A 77 13.79 -6.14 4.55
C MET A 77 15.16 -6.46 5.12
N LYS A 78 15.85 -7.42 4.53
CA LYS A 78 17.25 -7.70 4.84
C LYS A 78 18.13 -7.14 3.75
N PHE A 79 19.12 -6.38 4.15
CA PHE A 79 20.17 -5.89 3.25
C PHE A 79 21.48 -6.59 3.57
N TYR A 80 22.09 -7.17 2.55
CA TYR A 80 23.39 -7.82 2.65
C TYR A 80 24.46 -6.85 2.13
N PHE A 81 25.23 -6.31 3.06
CA PHE A 81 26.29 -5.37 2.71
C PHE A 81 27.44 -6.10 2.02
N PRO A 82 28.13 -5.44 1.08
CA PRO A 82 29.32 -6.03 0.46
C PRO A 82 30.36 -6.45 1.52
N SER A 83 31.07 -7.54 1.26
CA SER A 83 32.04 -8.09 2.21
C SER A 83 33.16 -7.10 2.58
N ASN A 84 33.47 -6.18 1.65
CA ASN A 84 34.49 -5.16 1.84
C ASN A 84 33.94 -3.83 2.42
N ALA A 85 32.66 -3.75 2.68
CA ALA A 85 32.07 -2.54 3.27
C ALA A 85 32.57 -2.35 4.69
N THR A 86 32.88 -1.11 5.06
CA THR A 86 33.34 -0.72 6.40
C THR A 86 32.64 0.56 6.82
N GLY A 87 32.57 0.79 8.14
CA GLY A 87 32.01 2.03 8.68
C GLY A 87 30.52 1.93 9.01
N ARG A 88 29.90 3.08 9.13
CA ARG A 88 28.52 3.21 9.60
C ARG A 88 27.65 3.88 8.57
N PHE A 89 26.43 3.37 8.45
CA PHE A 89 25.46 3.78 7.45
C PHE A 89 24.07 3.92 8.04
N THR A 90 23.21 4.68 7.38
CA THR A 90 21.76 4.62 7.57
C THR A 90 21.10 4.33 6.22
N ILE A 91 19.91 3.77 6.30
CA ILE A 91 19.07 3.52 5.13
C ILE A 91 17.77 4.29 5.35
N THR A 92 17.42 5.15 4.41
CA THR A 92 16.22 5.98 4.47
C THR A 92 15.26 5.55 3.37
N ALA A 93 14.00 5.36 3.74
CA ALA A 93 12.93 5.04 2.79
C ALA A 93 12.18 6.30 2.39
N TYR A 94 12.02 6.50 1.09
CA TYR A 94 11.28 7.63 0.52
C TYR A 94 10.05 7.14 -0.25
N GLN A 95 8.96 7.84 -0.06
CA GLN A 95 7.75 7.68 -0.86
C GLN A 95 7.39 9.03 -1.47
N ASN A 96 7.31 9.10 -2.80
CA ASN A 96 7.05 10.34 -3.52
C ASN A 96 7.98 11.50 -3.11
N GLY A 97 9.25 11.21 -2.88
CA GLY A 97 10.25 12.20 -2.48
C GLY A 97 10.22 12.60 -1.01
N VAL A 98 9.34 12.01 -0.21
CA VAL A 98 9.22 12.28 1.23
C VAL A 98 9.79 11.12 2.02
N ALA A 99 10.68 11.39 2.97
CA ALA A 99 11.23 10.38 3.86
C ALA A 99 10.12 9.87 4.79
N ILE A 100 9.86 8.58 4.76
CA ILE A 100 8.86 7.93 5.62
C ILE A 100 9.49 7.11 6.73
N TYR A 101 10.77 6.78 6.60
CA TYR A 101 11.50 5.97 7.58
C TYR A 101 13.01 6.19 7.44
N GLU A 102 13.70 6.17 8.56
CA GLU A 102 15.16 6.14 8.60
C GLU A 102 15.60 5.07 9.60
N SER A 103 16.53 4.22 9.19
CA SER A 103 17.04 3.14 10.04
C SER A 103 17.87 3.69 11.21
N PHE A 104 18.03 2.87 12.22
CA PHE A 104 19.13 3.06 13.18
C PHE A 104 20.46 3.00 12.43
N THR A 105 21.52 3.43 13.10
CA THR A 105 22.88 3.29 12.58
C THR A 105 23.22 1.81 12.38
N LEU A 106 23.61 1.48 11.16
CA LEU A 106 24.00 0.14 10.75
C LEU A 106 25.53 0.11 10.61
N SER A 107 26.21 -0.75 11.33
CA SER A 107 27.66 -0.88 11.27
C SER A 107 28.06 -2.03 10.36
N ALA A 108 28.71 -1.72 9.24
CA ALA A 108 29.26 -2.71 8.33
C ALA A 108 30.42 -3.51 8.97
N ASP A 109 31.07 -2.93 9.96
CA ASP A 109 32.15 -3.60 10.70
C ASP A 109 31.60 -4.64 11.67
N TYR A 110 30.36 -4.44 12.14
CA TYR A 110 29.71 -5.35 13.09
C TYR A 110 28.93 -6.46 12.37
N SER A 111 28.16 -6.11 11.33
CA SER A 111 27.38 -7.08 10.59
C SER A 111 27.23 -6.71 9.12
N LYS A 112 27.29 -7.72 8.26
CA LYS A 112 26.98 -7.56 6.83
C LYS A 112 25.50 -7.83 6.53
N GLU A 113 24.78 -8.48 7.42
CA GLU A 113 23.34 -8.70 7.30
C GLU A 113 22.62 -7.70 8.21
N ASN A 114 21.78 -6.88 7.63
CA ASN A 114 21.09 -5.83 8.37
C ASN A 114 19.59 -5.86 8.06
N LEU A 115 18.79 -5.96 9.12
CA LEU A 115 17.33 -5.91 9.03
C LEU A 115 16.85 -4.47 9.12
N VAL A 116 16.03 -4.09 8.17
CA VAL A 116 15.39 -2.76 8.13
C VAL A 116 13.88 -2.97 8.11
N THR A 117 13.18 -2.38 9.05
CA THR A 117 11.72 -2.49 9.15
C THR A 117 11.10 -1.14 8.80
N VAL A 118 10.51 -1.05 7.63
CA VAL A 118 9.92 0.18 7.11
C VAL A 118 8.45 0.23 7.49
N ARG A 119 8.04 1.29 8.18
CA ARG A 119 6.63 1.53 8.45
C ARG A 119 6.06 2.52 7.45
N GLY A 120 4.93 2.18 6.87
CA GLY A 120 4.27 3.02 5.87
C GLY A 120 2.80 2.69 5.70
N LYS A 121 2.18 3.29 4.70
CA LYS A 121 0.76 3.15 4.38
C LYS A 121 0.57 2.81 2.91
N GLY A 122 -0.47 2.02 2.64
CA GLY A 122 -0.87 1.65 1.29
C GLY A 122 -0.58 0.18 0.97
N THR A 123 -1.08 -0.26 -0.17
CA THR A 123 -1.01 -1.68 -0.59
C THR A 123 -0.16 -1.91 -1.83
N ASP A 124 0.18 -0.86 -2.57
CA ASP A 124 0.99 -0.94 -3.80
C ASP A 124 1.78 0.36 -3.93
N GLU A 125 2.80 0.48 -3.09
CA GLU A 125 3.55 1.72 -2.97
C GLU A 125 4.98 1.55 -3.46
N THR A 126 5.44 2.49 -4.28
CA THR A 126 6.84 2.50 -4.71
C THR A 126 7.68 3.22 -3.68
N ILE A 127 8.62 2.50 -3.08
CA ILE A 127 9.52 3.00 -2.04
C ILE A 127 10.95 2.99 -2.57
N THR A 128 11.60 4.14 -2.48
CA THR A 128 13.02 4.28 -2.81
C THR A 128 13.84 4.19 -1.54
N MET A 129 14.79 3.26 -1.50
CA MET A 129 15.70 3.09 -0.37
C MET A 129 17.04 3.75 -0.70
N VAL A 130 17.51 4.64 0.18
CA VAL A 130 18.72 5.43 0.00
C VAL A 130 19.73 5.14 1.11
N LEU A 131 20.94 4.79 0.70
CA LEU A 131 22.07 4.56 1.60
C LEU A 131 22.77 5.89 1.90
N THR A 132 23.07 6.13 3.16
CA THR A 132 23.90 7.27 3.59
C THR A 132 25.13 6.76 4.34
N ASN A 133 26.30 7.17 3.91
CA ASN A 133 27.55 6.90 4.63
C ASN A 133 27.75 8.00 5.68
N LEU A 134 27.73 7.64 6.95
CA LEU A 134 27.78 8.60 8.06
C LEU A 134 29.15 9.26 8.23
N SER A 135 30.20 8.72 7.62
CA SER A 135 31.54 9.31 7.73
C SER A 135 31.76 10.51 6.80
N ASN A 136 31.05 10.53 5.65
CA ASN A 136 31.23 11.58 4.63
C ASN A 136 29.92 12.22 4.18
N ASN A 137 28.78 11.72 4.66
CA ASN A 137 27.42 12.17 4.30
C ASN A 137 27.06 11.99 2.81
N LEU A 138 27.78 11.15 2.08
CA LEU A 138 27.41 10.79 0.73
C LEU A 138 26.21 9.84 0.74
N THR A 139 25.34 10.02 -0.24
CA THR A 139 24.13 9.22 -0.38
C THR A 139 24.05 8.60 -1.76
N CYS A 140 23.43 7.42 -1.84
CA CYS A 140 23.13 6.77 -3.11
C CYS A 140 21.90 5.88 -2.96
N GLU A 141 21.08 5.86 -3.99
CA GLU A 141 19.95 4.95 -4.06
C GLU A 141 20.42 3.50 -4.06
N LEU A 142 19.89 2.69 -3.11
CA LEU A 142 20.10 1.24 -3.07
C LEU A 142 19.21 0.52 -4.08
N GLY A 143 17.99 0.98 -4.19
CA GLY A 143 16.99 0.38 -5.05
C GLY A 143 15.61 0.95 -4.84
N ARG A 144 14.67 0.48 -5.68
CA ARG A 144 13.26 0.77 -5.58
C ARG A 144 12.48 -0.52 -5.42
N TYR A 145 11.44 -0.45 -4.59
CA TYR A 145 10.67 -1.62 -4.17
C TYR A 145 9.19 -1.28 -4.21
N SER A 146 8.38 -2.25 -4.62
CA SER A 146 6.93 -2.17 -4.46
C SER A 146 6.58 -2.77 -3.11
N MET A 147 5.93 -2.00 -2.24
CA MET A 147 5.61 -2.45 -0.88
C MET A 147 4.10 -2.49 -0.64
N ASN A 148 3.66 -3.53 0.02
CA ASN A 148 2.31 -3.67 0.54
C ASN A 148 2.38 -3.61 2.07
N PHE A 149 2.02 -2.47 2.64
CA PHE A 149 2.10 -2.25 4.09
C PHE A 149 0.97 -2.93 4.86
N GLU A 150 -0.12 -3.31 4.20
CA GLU A 150 -1.18 -4.10 4.82
C GLU A 150 -0.73 -5.54 5.07
N GLU A 151 -0.10 -6.14 4.07
CA GLU A 151 0.35 -7.54 4.14
C GLU A 151 1.78 -7.70 4.68
N GLY A 152 2.54 -6.61 4.72
CA GLY A 152 3.94 -6.65 5.15
C GLY A 152 4.87 -7.28 4.11
N THR A 153 4.53 -7.18 2.83
CA THR A 153 5.28 -7.80 1.73
C THR A 153 5.90 -6.76 0.81
N PHE A 154 6.92 -7.18 0.07
CA PHE A 154 7.54 -6.33 -0.95
C PHE A 154 8.04 -7.15 -2.14
N SER A 155 8.25 -6.44 -3.26
CA SER A 155 8.97 -6.97 -4.41
C SER A 155 9.99 -5.95 -4.90
N VAL A 156 11.07 -6.45 -5.52
CA VAL A 156 12.15 -5.59 -6.03
C VAL A 156 11.77 -5.07 -7.41
N ILE A 157 11.81 -3.75 -7.59
CA ILE A 157 11.67 -3.12 -8.91
C ILE A 157 13.05 -3.03 -9.55
N ASP A 158 14.01 -2.43 -8.84
CA ASP A 158 15.42 -2.45 -9.18
C ASP A 158 16.26 -2.36 -7.92
N GLU A 159 17.48 -2.88 -7.96
CA GLU A 159 18.39 -2.90 -6.82
C GLU A 159 19.84 -3.04 -7.31
N ASP A 160 20.74 -2.23 -6.77
CA ASP A 160 22.18 -2.39 -6.98
C ASP A 160 22.91 -1.93 -5.72
N ILE A 161 23.05 -2.84 -4.78
CA ILE A 161 23.66 -2.58 -3.47
C ILE A 161 25.16 -2.32 -3.62
N ASP A 162 25.85 -3.09 -4.43
CA ASP A 162 27.29 -2.94 -4.61
C ASP A 162 27.66 -1.57 -5.17
N ARG A 163 26.91 -1.12 -6.18
CA ARG A 163 27.11 0.21 -6.76
C ARG A 163 26.87 1.32 -5.74
N ALA A 164 25.82 1.17 -4.92
CA ALA A 164 25.50 2.15 -3.91
C ALA A 164 26.65 2.32 -2.90
N PHE A 165 27.20 1.21 -2.41
CA PHE A 165 28.34 1.25 -1.49
C PHE A 165 29.60 1.83 -2.14
N GLN A 166 29.87 1.54 -3.41
CA GLN A 166 30.97 2.12 -4.16
C GLN A 166 30.81 3.64 -4.31
N THR A 167 29.57 4.08 -4.56
CA THR A 167 29.26 5.49 -4.79
C THR A 167 29.43 6.35 -3.54
N VAL A 168 29.14 5.80 -2.36
CA VAL A 168 29.24 6.54 -1.08
C VAL A 168 30.58 6.31 -0.36
N ASP A 169 31.46 5.54 -0.92
CA ASP A 169 32.76 5.23 -0.33
C ASP A 169 33.69 6.46 -0.30
#